data_7bdd3205715dbaf4d7e67797380c1d4c
#
_entry.id   7bdd3205715dbaf4d7e67797380c1d4c
#
_cell.length_a   1.000
_cell.length_b   1.000
_cell.length_c   1.000
_cell.angle_alpha   90.00
_cell.angle_beta   90.00
_cell.angle_gamma   90.00
#
_symmetry.space_group_name_H-M   'P 1'
#
loop_
_entity.id
_entity.type
_entity.pdbx_description
1 polymer ?
#
loop_
_entity_poly.entity_id
_entity_poly.type
_entity_poly.pdbx_seq_one_letter_code
_entity_poly.pdbx_strand_id
1 'polypeptide(L)'
;MQFHGVDVKTQFKKMRELVPDVYRAFLEFDQKAFKDGAIPAKTKELIALGIAHITQCPWCIDAHASRARQAGATDAEIGEVIFVSMAMAAGAAWSHGGLALQCLQEHKG
;
A
#
# COMPACT_ATOMS: atom_id res chain seq x y z
N MET A 1 -3.14 13.23 10.41
CA MET A 1 -3.33 12.00 11.19
C MET A 1 -2.08 11.68 12.01
N GLN A 2 -2.25 11.36 13.25
CA GLN A 2 -1.16 10.91 14.11
C GLN A 2 -1.20 9.39 14.22
N PHE A 3 -0.04 8.78 14.35
CA PHE A 3 0.08 7.34 14.51
C PHE A 3 1.10 7.07 15.62
N HIS A 4 0.75 6.24 16.58
CA HIS A 4 1.53 6.03 17.80
C HIS A 4 1.83 7.34 18.56
N GLY A 5 0.90 8.32 18.51
CA GLY A 5 1.09 9.60 19.16
C GLY A 5 2.10 10.52 18.49
N VAL A 6 2.58 10.17 17.29
CA VAL A 6 3.57 10.92 16.54
C VAL A 6 2.95 11.50 15.28
N ASP A 7 3.11 12.80 15.07
CA ASP A 7 2.76 13.45 13.82
C ASP A 7 4.00 13.47 12.92
N VAL A 8 4.10 12.47 12.05
CA VAL A 8 5.27 12.34 11.17
C VAL A 8 5.21 13.22 9.94
N LYS A 9 4.05 13.84 9.64
CA LYS A 9 3.91 14.67 8.43
C LYS A 9 4.81 15.88 8.46
N THR A 10 5.06 16.46 9.62
CA THR A 10 6.01 17.57 9.76
C THR A 10 7.43 17.13 9.44
N GLN A 11 7.77 15.90 9.73
CA GLN A 11 9.08 15.34 9.43
C GLN A 11 9.26 15.02 7.94
N PHE A 12 8.17 14.77 7.23
CA PHE A 12 8.22 14.53 5.78
C PHE A 12 8.79 15.76 5.04
N LYS A 13 8.40 16.96 5.47
CA LYS A 13 8.96 18.19 4.91
C LYS A 13 10.47 18.26 5.10
N LYS A 14 10.94 17.93 6.29
CA LYS A 14 12.37 17.91 6.59
C LYS A 14 13.10 16.88 5.74
N MET A 15 12.53 15.69 5.56
CA MET A 15 13.14 14.66 4.71
C MET A 15 13.30 15.14 3.28
N ARG A 16 12.30 15.86 2.74
CA ARG A 16 12.39 16.43 1.38
C ARG A 16 13.53 17.43 1.27
N GLU A 17 13.77 18.19 2.32
CA GLU A 17 14.79 19.24 2.35
C GLU A 17 16.20 18.67 2.56
N LEU A 18 16.33 17.53 3.22
CA LEU A 18 17.63 16.93 3.52
C LEU A 18 18.33 16.39 2.27
N VAL A 19 17.59 15.77 1.35
CA VAL A 19 18.15 15.19 0.13
C VAL A 19 17.22 15.52 -1.04
N PRO A 20 17.17 16.80 -1.47
CA PRO A 20 16.14 17.27 -2.38
C PRO A 20 16.20 16.63 -3.77
N ASP A 21 17.37 16.30 -4.27
CA ASP A 21 17.50 15.72 -5.61
C ASP A 21 16.95 14.30 -5.64
N VAL A 22 17.21 13.52 -4.60
CA VAL A 22 16.68 12.15 -4.48
C VAL A 22 15.17 12.21 -4.31
N TYR A 23 14.68 13.11 -3.47
CA TYR A 23 13.23 13.25 -3.28
C TYR A 23 12.54 13.64 -4.59
N ARG A 24 13.10 14.57 -5.37
CA ARG A 24 12.51 14.95 -6.65
C ARG A 24 12.45 13.79 -7.63
N ALA A 25 13.50 12.97 -7.68
CA ALA A 25 13.51 11.78 -8.52
C ALA A 25 12.43 10.79 -8.12
N PHE A 26 12.26 10.57 -6.81
CA PHE A 26 11.20 9.73 -6.27
C PHE A 26 9.82 10.30 -6.59
N LEU A 27 9.61 11.59 -6.37
CA LEU A 27 8.34 12.25 -6.65
C LEU A 27 7.97 12.15 -8.13
N GLU A 28 8.92 12.35 -9.03
CA GLU A 28 8.68 12.21 -10.47
C GLU A 28 8.29 10.79 -10.83
N PHE A 29 8.99 9.81 -10.29
CA PHE A 29 8.65 8.40 -10.48
C PHE A 29 7.23 8.12 -9.99
N ASP A 30 6.90 8.57 -8.78
CA ASP A 30 5.60 8.33 -8.16
C ASP A 30 4.47 8.96 -9.00
N GLN A 31 4.64 10.20 -9.43
CA GLN A 31 3.65 10.90 -10.24
C GLN A 31 3.41 10.19 -11.58
N LYS A 32 4.47 9.73 -12.22
CA LYS A 32 4.35 8.99 -13.47
C LYS A 32 3.68 7.63 -13.27
N ALA A 33 3.97 6.96 -12.16
CA ALA A 33 3.35 5.67 -11.85
C ALA A 33 1.84 5.80 -11.65
N PHE A 34 1.39 6.90 -11.05
CA PHE A 34 -0.03 7.07 -10.67
C PHE A 34 -0.89 7.78 -11.71
N LYS A 35 -0.31 8.36 -12.76
CA LYS A 35 -1.12 9.07 -13.77
C LYS A 35 -1.93 8.08 -14.61
N ASP A 36 -2.99 8.58 -15.25
CA ASP A 36 -3.78 7.78 -16.19
C ASP A 36 -2.91 7.16 -17.26
N GLY A 37 -3.13 5.88 -17.52
CA GLY A 37 -2.47 5.13 -18.55
C GLY A 37 -3.41 4.03 -19.01
N ALA A 38 -2.89 2.83 -19.30
CA ALA A 38 -3.72 1.67 -19.56
C ALA A 38 -4.66 1.38 -18.39
N ILE A 39 -4.23 1.72 -17.18
CA ILE A 39 -5.03 1.64 -15.96
C ILE A 39 -5.37 3.06 -15.55
N PRO A 40 -6.65 3.39 -15.32
CA PRO A 40 -7.05 4.73 -14.86
C PRO A 40 -6.48 5.06 -13.48
N ALA A 41 -6.24 6.35 -13.23
CA ALA A 41 -5.71 6.83 -11.96
C ALA A 41 -6.55 6.37 -10.75
N LYS A 42 -7.88 6.40 -10.86
CA LYS A 42 -8.77 5.90 -9.81
C LYS A 42 -8.44 4.44 -9.44
N THR A 43 -8.28 3.58 -10.43
CA THR A 43 -7.96 2.18 -10.23
C THR A 43 -6.57 2.03 -9.59
N LYS A 44 -5.61 2.86 -10.02
CA LYS A 44 -4.27 2.85 -9.43
C LYS A 44 -4.30 3.24 -7.96
N GLU A 45 -5.13 4.20 -7.56
CA GLU A 45 -5.29 4.57 -6.16
C GLU A 45 -5.94 3.43 -5.34
N LEU A 46 -6.87 2.71 -5.93
CA LEU A 46 -7.48 1.53 -5.29
C LEU A 46 -6.46 0.40 -5.13
N ILE A 47 -5.62 0.18 -6.14
CA ILE A 47 -4.52 -0.80 -6.06
C ILE A 47 -3.57 -0.42 -4.93
N ALA A 48 -3.16 0.85 -4.86
CA ALA A 48 -2.25 1.34 -3.84
C ALA A 48 -2.85 1.17 -2.44
N LEU A 49 -4.13 1.45 -2.28
CA LEU A 49 -4.83 1.26 -1.02
C LEU A 49 -4.81 -0.20 -0.58
N GLY A 50 -5.04 -1.13 -1.52
CA GLY A 50 -4.95 -2.56 -1.24
C GLY A 50 -3.54 -2.98 -0.81
N ILE A 51 -2.53 -2.52 -1.52
CA ILE A 51 -1.13 -2.80 -1.20
C ILE A 51 -0.79 -2.27 0.19
N ALA A 52 -1.29 -1.06 0.53
CA ALA A 52 -1.03 -0.46 1.83
C ALA A 52 -1.55 -1.29 3.00
N HIS A 53 -2.62 -2.07 2.79
CA HIS A 53 -3.11 -3.00 3.81
C HIS A 53 -2.11 -4.13 4.04
N ILE A 54 -1.46 -4.61 2.98
CA ILE A 54 -0.50 -5.72 3.06
C ILE A 54 0.85 -5.25 3.62
N THR A 55 1.31 -4.07 3.21
CA THR A 55 2.56 -3.49 3.73
C THR A 55 2.39 -2.89 5.12
N GLN A 56 1.16 -2.79 5.61
CA GLN A 56 0.82 -2.26 6.94
C GLN A 56 1.35 -0.83 7.12
N CYS A 57 1.05 0.02 6.15
CA CYS A 57 1.49 1.41 6.14
C CYS A 57 0.29 2.33 6.41
N PRO A 58 0.06 2.77 7.66
CA PRO A 58 -1.10 3.60 7.99
C PRO A 58 -1.09 4.94 7.27
N TRP A 59 0.08 5.53 7.04
CA TRP A 59 0.19 6.79 6.28
C TRP A 59 -0.17 6.59 4.81
N CYS A 60 0.18 5.44 4.24
CA CYS A 60 -0.21 5.09 2.87
C CYS A 60 -1.72 4.86 2.78
N ILE A 61 -2.33 4.20 3.77
CA ILE A 61 -3.77 4.02 3.84
C ILE A 61 -4.47 5.39 3.86
N ASP A 62 -4.02 6.29 4.73
CA ASP A 62 -4.59 7.64 4.81
C ASP A 62 -4.51 8.38 3.49
N ALA A 63 -3.32 8.42 2.89
CA ALA A 63 -3.08 9.16 1.64
C ALA A 63 -3.88 8.59 0.47
N HIS A 64 -3.84 7.27 0.29
CA HIS A 64 -4.46 6.63 -0.88
C HIS A 64 -5.96 6.45 -0.75
N ALA A 65 -6.51 6.32 0.48
CA ALA A 65 -7.95 6.38 0.69
C ALA A 65 -8.48 7.75 0.29
N SER A 66 -7.80 8.82 0.70
CA SER A 66 -8.16 10.19 0.34
C SER A 66 -8.10 10.40 -1.18
N ARG A 67 -7.01 9.98 -1.82
CA ARG A 67 -6.84 10.13 -3.27
C ARG A 67 -7.84 9.31 -4.07
N ALA A 68 -8.15 8.11 -3.60
CA ALA A 68 -9.18 7.27 -4.24
C ALA A 68 -10.52 7.98 -4.20
N ARG A 69 -10.89 8.55 -3.06
CA ARG A 69 -12.12 9.32 -2.91
C ARG A 69 -12.13 10.51 -3.87
N GLN A 70 -11.06 11.26 -3.95
CA GLN A 70 -10.93 12.41 -4.85
C GLN A 70 -11.05 12.00 -6.32
N ALA A 71 -10.59 10.80 -6.66
CA ALA A 71 -10.69 10.24 -8.00
C ALA A 71 -12.06 9.62 -8.31
N GLY A 72 -13.00 9.68 -7.36
CA GLY A 72 -14.37 9.24 -7.55
C GLY A 72 -14.68 7.83 -7.04
N ALA A 73 -13.81 7.22 -6.24
CA ALA A 73 -14.10 5.91 -5.67
C ALA A 73 -15.26 5.97 -4.69
N THR A 74 -16.14 4.99 -4.78
CA THR A 74 -17.28 4.85 -3.89
C THR A 74 -16.88 4.08 -2.63
N ASP A 75 -17.69 4.19 -1.58
CA ASP A 75 -17.49 3.41 -0.36
C ASP A 75 -17.50 1.91 -0.66
N ALA A 76 -18.38 1.47 -1.57
CA ALA A 76 -18.46 0.06 -1.96
C ALA A 76 -17.16 -0.40 -2.63
N GLU A 77 -16.59 0.41 -3.52
CA GLU A 77 -15.31 0.08 -4.16
C GLU A 77 -14.18 -0.03 -3.15
N ILE A 78 -14.15 0.88 -2.19
CA ILE A 78 -13.16 0.84 -1.11
C ILE A 78 -13.35 -0.41 -0.24
N GLY A 79 -14.61 -0.74 0.08
CA GLY A 79 -14.93 -1.96 0.82
C GLY A 79 -14.46 -3.22 0.11
N GLU A 80 -14.66 -3.28 -1.20
CA GLU A 80 -14.20 -4.42 -1.99
C GLU A 80 -12.67 -4.54 -1.99
N VAL A 81 -11.95 -3.43 -2.08
CA VAL A 81 -10.49 -3.42 -1.98
C VAL A 81 -10.01 -4.02 -0.66
N ILE A 82 -10.68 -3.66 0.45
CA ILE A 82 -10.34 -4.20 1.77
C ILE A 82 -10.47 -5.72 1.76
N PHE A 83 -11.57 -6.26 1.24
CA PHE A 83 -11.79 -7.71 1.23
C PHE A 83 -10.87 -8.44 0.25
N VAL A 84 -10.52 -7.82 -0.90
CA VAL A 84 -9.51 -8.38 -1.79
C VAL A 84 -8.15 -8.47 -1.09
N SER A 85 -7.80 -7.43 -0.31
CA SER A 85 -6.57 -7.43 0.47
C SER A 85 -6.56 -8.57 1.50
N MET A 86 -7.69 -8.78 2.19
CA MET A 86 -7.85 -9.89 3.13
C MET A 86 -7.69 -11.24 2.44
N ALA A 87 -8.31 -11.42 1.27
CA ALA A 87 -8.22 -12.65 0.50
C ALA A 87 -6.78 -12.95 0.10
N MET A 88 -6.05 -11.94 -0.34
CA MET A 88 -4.64 -12.09 -0.72
C MET A 88 -3.77 -12.47 0.47
N ALA A 89 -3.99 -11.85 1.63
CA ALA A 89 -3.26 -12.19 2.85
C ALA A 89 -3.56 -13.64 3.28
N ALA A 90 -4.82 -14.04 3.23
CA ALA A 90 -5.24 -15.40 3.56
C ALA A 90 -4.63 -16.41 2.56
N GLY A 91 -4.66 -16.08 1.27
CA GLY A 91 -4.06 -16.94 0.24
C GLY A 91 -2.55 -17.11 0.41
N ALA A 92 -1.85 -16.05 0.78
CA ALA A 92 -0.44 -16.10 1.07
C ALA A 92 -0.15 -17.02 2.26
N ALA A 93 -0.95 -16.91 3.32
CA ALA A 93 -0.82 -17.79 4.48
C ALA A 93 -1.07 -19.25 4.10
N TRP A 94 -2.09 -19.52 3.28
CA TRP A 94 -2.38 -20.86 2.78
C TRP A 94 -1.19 -21.44 2.02
N SER A 95 -0.61 -20.68 1.10
CA SER A 95 0.52 -21.12 0.30
C SER A 95 1.74 -21.43 1.17
N HIS A 96 2.00 -20.57 2.16
CA HIS A 96 3.07 -20.80 3.12
C HIS A 96 2.83 -22.05 3.97
N GLY A 97 1.56 -22.41 4.19
CA GLY A 97 1.23 -23.65 4.89
C GLY A 97 1.80 -24.90 4.20
N GLY A 98 1.76 -24.91 2.86
CA GLY A 98 2.40 -25.99 2.10
C GLY A 98 3.90 -26.04 2.33
N LEU A 99 4.57 -24.90 2.36
CA LEU A 99 5.99 -24.81 2.67
C LEU A 99 6.29 -25.29 4.10
N ALA A 100 5.47 -24.90 5.07
CA ALA A 100 5.64 -25.34 6.46
C ALA A 100 5.58 -26.89 6.56
N LEU A 101 4.61 -27.50 5.88
CA LEU A 101 4.48 -28.96 5.89
C LEU A 101 5.67 -29.64 5.20
N GLN A 102 6.17 -29.06 4.12
CA GLN A 102 7.36 -29.57 3.44
C GLN A 102 8.59 -29.50 4.37
N CYS A 103 8.76 -28.38 5.06
CA CYS A 103 9.86 -28.24 6.02
C CYS A 103 9.77 -29.27 7.16
N LEU A 104 8.57 -29.56 7.65
CA LEU A 104 8.38 -30.59 8.67
C LEU A 104 8.82 -31.95 8.17
N GLN A 105 8.55 -32.30 6.92
CA GLN A 105 9.01 -33.57 6.34
C GLN A 105 10.54 -33.63 6.25
N GLU A 106 11.18 -32.54 5.87
CA GLU A 106 12.64 -32.47 5.73
C GLU A 106 13.37 -32.62 7.07
N HIS A 107 12.72 -32.25 8.16
CA HIS A 107 13.28 -32.34 9.51
C HIS A 107 12.77 -33.57 10.27
N LYS A 108 12.22 -34.52 9.57
CA LYS A 108 11.75 -35.78 10.14
C LYS A 108 12.98 -36.62 10.46
N GLY A 109 13.29 -36.74 11.70
CA GLY A 109 14.47 -37.31 12.26
C GLY A 109 14.93 -38.65 11.87
#